data_6ecab4ae8f557e97f1c725484bf1484f
#
_entry.id   6ecab4ae8f557e97f1c725484bf1484f
#
_cell.length_a   1.000
_cell.length_b   1.000
_cell.length_c   1.000
_cell.angle_alpha   90.00
_cell.angle_beta   90.00
_cell.angle_gamma   90.00
#
_symmetry.space_group_name_H-M   'P 1'
#
loop_
_entity.id
_entity.type
_entity.pdbx_description
1 polymer ?
#
loop_
_entity_poly.entity_id
_entity_poly.type
_entity_poly.pdbx_seq_one_letter_code
_entity_poly.pdbx_strand_id
1 'polypeptide(L)'
;MAARSRSAKRARGVGTGVAIACVLACGGVQAELLSAYFPPGVPGYGEAPGVTVLSRARPEYENPGTRLGSFIVQPRIEEGLAYDSNVFGSANPRGSWIVGTHPSLLVNSDWSRNSVGGYFSLDDWRYLDQPQQSRTNWSAAVGGTLAVGRDQLSLAVAHLLLHQDRTELDALPSDTPVAYQVDDVRASYTIALDRLSITPSLNFTTYHYSSTTILGAAAPQSYRDRNVLQAATTARYELAPQRNLVVVIRALDSHYTEPQLGQPTRDSTGYQALVGIADDADAMWRYHVLVGWELRDFAASQYQSHQAPIAEAALIWSPSGLTTVTTTLTRSIEDAAQEGIAGYTYTRARLTVDHEYLRNVLLQASTGLQHADFLQGGGQDTAFLFGVSATWLINRHMRLAATYDFTDQRGSSNPTLQTTGNYTRSIGLLTLRFGL
;
A
#
# COMPACT_ATOMS: atom_id res chain seq x y z
N MET A 1 -55.31 -13.14 -14.17
CA MET A 1 -54.71 -11.87 -13.73
C MET A 1 -53.35 -12.18 -13.09
N ALA A 2 -52.27 -12.16 -13.88
CA ALA A 2 -50.95 -12.63 -13.50
C ALA A 2 -50.04 -11.43 -13.23
N ALA A 3 -49.61 -11.28 -11.98
CA ALA A 3 -48.64 -10.26 -11.56
C ALA A 3 -47.24 -10.69 -11.94
N ARG A 4 -46.62 -9.93 -12.85
CA ARG A 4 -45.19 -10.08 -13.21
C ARG A 4 -44.33 -9.44 -12.11
N SER A 5 -43.61 -10.27 -11.37
CA SER A 5 -42.49 -9.86 -10.50
C SER A 5 -41.34 -9.36 -11.37
N ARG A 6 -41.00 -8.09 -11.28
CA ARG A 6 -39.75 -7.52 -11.84
C ARG A 6 -38.63 -7.77 -10.85
N SER A 7 -37.76 -8.71 -11.20
CA SER A 7 -36.47 -8.92 -10.56
C SER A 7 -35.60 -7.68 -10.78
N ALA A 8 -35.28 -6.96 -9.71
CA ALA A 8 -34.29 -5.90 -9.74
C ALA A 8 -32.90 -6.50 -9.81
N LYS A 9 -32.23 -6.38 -10.95
CA LYS A 9 -30.80 -6.65 -11.11
C LYS A 9 -30.04 -5.67 -10.22
N ARG A 10 -29.48 -6.14 -9.12
CA ARG A 10 -28.46 -5.39 -8.35
C ARG A 10 -27.22 -5.26 -9.24
N ALA A 11 -26.98 -4.06 -9.74
CA ALA A 11 -25.69 -3.68 -10.29
C ALA A 11 -24.69 -3.69 -9.12
N ARG A 12 -23.74 -4.61 -9.12
CA ARG A 12 -22.55 -4.53 -8.29
C ARG A 12 -21.68 -3.41 -8.84
N GLY A 13 -21.80 -2.23 -8.26
CA GLY A 13 -20.91 -1.12 -8.52
C GLY A 13 -19.52 -1.47 -7.97
N VAL A 14 -18.56 -1.65 -8.84
CA VAL A 14 -17.16 -1.66 -8.48
C VAL A 14 -16.81 -0.23 -8.07
N GLY A 15 -16.77 0.01 -6.77
CA GLY A 15 -16.35 1.30 -6.21
C GLY A 15 -14.86 1.49 -6.46
N THR A 16 -14.52 2.26 -7.47
CA THR A 16 -13.15 2.71 -7.70
C THR A 16 -12.81 3.77 -6.66
N GLY A 17 -12.26 3.31 -5.54
CA GLY A 17 -11.83 4.16 -4.43
C GLY A 17 -10.67 5.07 -4.84
N VAL A 18 -10.75 6.29 -4.35
CA VAL A 18 -9.73 7.34 -4.45
C VAL A 18 -8.50 6.89 -3.65
N ALA A 19 -7.45 6.47 -4.30
CA ALA A 19 -6.23 5.99 -3.64
C ALA A 19 -5.00 6.87 -3.85
N ILE A 20 -5.11 8.05 -4.50
CA ILE A 20 -3.90 8.73 -5.00
C ILE A 20 -3.50 9.97 -4.20
N ALA A 21 -4.35 10.55 -3.38
CA ALA A 21 -3.95 11.69 -2.53
C ALA A 21 -2.97 11.34 -1.39
N CYS A 22 -2.65 10.04 -1.18
CA CYS A 22 -1.76 9.60 -0.09
C CYS A 22 -0.31 9.33 -0.51
N VAL A 23 0.05 9.45 -1.78
CA VAL A 23 1.38 9.02 -2.29
C VAL A 23 2.52 9.92 -1.80
N LEU A 24 2.27 11.18 -1.47
CA LEU A 24 3.31 12.08 -0.95
C LEU A 24 3.54 11.99 0.57
N ALA A 25 2.59 11.48 1.34
CA ALA A 25 2.62 11.59 2.79
C ALA A 25 2.99 10.31 3.53
N CYS A 26 3.18 9.21 2.85
CA CYS A 26 3.45 7.94 3.51
C CYS A 26 4.88 7.48 3.26
N GLY A 27 5.84 8.02 4.02
CA GLY A 27 7.04 7.29 4.32
C GLY A 27 6.64 6.03 5.08
N GLY A 28 6.50 4.92 4.42
CA GLY A 28 6.14 3.62 4.98
C GLY A 28 7.02 2.53 4.40
N VAL A 29 7.24 1.53 5.16
CA VAL A 29 7.96 0.29 4.93
C VAL A 29 7.70 -0.29 3.54
N GLN A 30 8.70 -0.94 2.96
CA GLN A 30 8.69 -1.43 1.57
C GLN A 30 7.47 -2.29 1.19
N ALA A 31 6.99 -3.15 2.08
CA ALA A 31 5.80 -3.97 1.80
C ALA A 31 4.51 -3.14 1.72
N GLU A 32 4.41 -2.07 2.48
CA GLU A 32 3.25 -1.17 2.48
C GLU A 32 3.32 -0.13 1.36
N LEU A 33 4.51 0.35 1.01
CA LEU A 33 4.73 1.13 -0.21
C LEU A 33 4.28 0.35 -1.44
N LEU A 34 4.66 -0.92 -1.54
CA LEU A 34 4.22 -1.78 -2.63
C LEU A 34 2.70 -1.89 -2.68
N SER A 35 2.02 -2.04 -1.54
CA SER A 35 0.56 -2.14 -1.51
C SER A 35 -0.14 -0.88 -2.03
N ALA A 36 0.48 0.29 -1.89
CA ALA A 36 -0.04 1.55 -2.43
C ALA A 36 0.11 1.66 -3.97
N TYR A 37 1.10 0.97 -4.54
CA TYR A 37 1.34 0.93 -5.98
C TYR A 37 0.64 -0.24 -6.68
N PHE A 38 0.18 -1.25 -5.94
CA PHE A 38 -0.69 -2.29 -6.50
C PHE A 38 -2.10 -1.74 -6.66
N PRO A 39 -2.63 -1.71 -7.89
CA PRO A 39 -3.89 -1.03 -8.16
C PRO A 39 -5.07 -1.75 -7.52
N PRO A 40 -5.83 -1.09 -6.63
CA PRO A 40 -7.12 -1.61 -6.22
C PRO A 40 -8.03 -1.68 -7.43
N GLY A 41 -8.65 -2.83 -7.66
CA GLY A 41 -9.58 -3.04 -8.77
C GLY A 41 -9.04 -3.86 -9.94
N VAL A 42 -7.76 -4.23 -9.96
CA VAL A 42 -7.24 -5.30 -10.81
C VAL A 42 -7.54 -6.64 -10.14
N PRO A 43 -8.22 -7.58 -10.82
CA PRO A 43 -8.50 -8.91 -10.27
C PRO A 43 -7.20 -9.60 -9.81
N GLY A 44 -7.21 -10.20 -8.61
CA GLY A 44 -6.05 -10.89 -8.06
C GLY A 44 -5.14 -10.02 -7.17
N TYR A 45 -5.31 -8.70 -7.12
CA TYR A 45 -4.57 -7.80 -6.23
C TYR A 45 -5.31 -7.40 -4.94
N GLY A 46 -6.23 -8.23 -4.51
CA GLY A 46 -6.97 -8.03 -3.27
C GLY A 46 -8.19 -7.13 -3.40
N GLU A 47 -8.99 -7.12 -2.36
CA GLU A 47 -10.17 -6.29 -2.25
C GLU A 47 -9.84 -4.99 -1.54
N ALA A 48 -10.41 -3.87 -2.00
CA ALA A 48 -10.30 -2.61 -1.29
C ALA A 48 -10.91 -2.76 0.12
N PRO A 49 -10.29 -2.20 1.15
CA PRO A 49 -10.87 -2.20 2.48
C PRO A 49 -12.20 -1.46 2.43
N GLY A 50 -13.28 -2.13 2.69
CA GLY A 50 -14.68 -1.67 2.82
C GLY A 50 -15.07 -0.34 2.18
N VAL A 51 -16.34 -0.02 2.15
CA VAL A 51 -16.84 1.26 1.58
C VAL A 51 -16.79 2.35 2.63
N THR A 52 -16.06 3.44 2.38
CA THR A 52 -16.01 4.66 3.21
C THR A 52 -16.81 5.78 2.56
N VAL A 53 -16.94 6.92 3.24
CA VAL A 53 -17.52 8.12 2.64
C VAL A 53 -16.77 8.56 1.38
N LEU A 54 -15.45 8.44 1.35
CA LEU A 54 -14.66 8.81 0.15
C LEU A 54 -14.80 7.80 -0.99
N SER A 55 -14.92 6.50 -0.69
CA SER A 55 -14.89 5.42 -1.69
C SER A 55 -16.28 4.99 -2.18
N ARG A 56 -17.37 5.45 -1.52
CA ARG A 56 -18.71 5.09 -1.95
C ARG A 56 -19.04 5.68 -3.33
N ALA A 57 -19.78 4.89 -4.13
CA ALA A 57 -20.19 5.28 -5.46
C ALA A 57 -21.05 6.57 -5.47
N ARG A 58 -20.67 7.51 -6.35
CA ARG A 58 -21.39 8.76 -6.64
C ARG A 58 -21.60 8.89 -8.14
N PRO A 59 -22.64 8.25 -8.72
CA PRO A 59 -22.82 8.20 -10.17
C PRO A 59 -22.85 9.56 -10.86
N GLU A 60 -23.18 10.62 -10.14
CA GLU A 60 -23.24 12.00 -10.65
C GLU A 60 -21.82 12.60 -10.84
N TYR A 61 -20.82 12.08 -10.09
CA TYR A 61 -19.43 12.56 -10.06
C TYR A 61 -18.41 11.48 -10.40
N GLU A 62 -18.88 10.29 -10.83
CA GLU A 62 -18.00 9.20 -11.24
C GLU A 62 -18.02 9.05 -12.74
N ASN A 63 -16.82 8.90 -13.29
CA ASN A 63 -16.68 8.52 -14.68
C ASN A 63 -16.93 7.01 -14.82
N PRO A 64 -17.93 6.57 -15.56
CA PRO A 64 -18.19 5.16 -15.77
C PRO A 64 -17.13 4.47 -16.64
N GLY A 65 -16.21 5.25 -17.26
CA GLY A 65 -15.29 4.77 -18.26
C GLY A 65 -15.93 4.58 -19.64
N THR A 66 -15.08 4.31 -20.60
CA THR A 66 -15.51 4.02 -21.98
C THR A 66 -15.60 2.51 -22.19
N ARG A 67 -16.75 2.03 -22.67
CA ARG A 67 -16.92 0.63 -23.02
C ARG A 67 -16.33 0.32 -24.39
N LEU A 68 -15.35 -0.57 -24.44
CA LEU A 68 -14.78 -1.11 -25.67
C LEU A 68 -15.06 -2.61 -25.73
N GLY A 69 -16.13 -2.99 -26.45
CA GLY A 69 -16.61 -4.37 -26.48
C GLY A 69 -17.00 -4.88 -25.10
N SER A 70 -16.30 -5.90 -24.60
CA SER A 70 -16.52 -6.49 -23.28
C SER A 70 -15.63 -5.90 -22.18
N PHE A 71 -14.94 -4.80 -22.45
CA PHE A 71 -14.06 -4.15 -21.50
C PHE A 71 -14.52 -2.73 -21.19
N ILE A 72 -14.28 -2.29 -19.95
CA ILE A 72 -14.45 -0.93 -19.49
C ILE A 72 -13.04 -0.33 -19.32
N VAL A 73 -12.78 0.76 -20.02
CA VAL A 73 -11.50 1.46 -20.06
C VAL A 73 -11.65 2.79 -19.34
N GLN A 74 -10.80 3.07 -18.36
CA GLN A 74 -10.85 4.27 -17.52
C GLN A 74 -9.48 4.97 -17.54
N PRO A 75 -9.21 5.80 -18.54
CA PRO A 75 -8.03 6.65 -18.53
C PRO A 75 -8.23 7.84 -17.58
N ARG A 76 -7.15 8.21 -16.89
CA ARG A 76 -7.09 9.35 -15.97
C ARG A 76 -5.77 10.04 -16.10
N ILE A 77 -5.76 11.34 -15.90
CA ILE A 77 -4.55 12.13 -15.71
C ILE A 77 -4.75 13.06 -14.51
N GLU A 78 -3.74 13.16 -13.67
CA GLU A 78 -3.72 14.08 -12.54
C GLU A 78 -2.49 14.99 -12.67
N GLU A 79 -2.72 16.29 -12.55
CA GLU A 79 -1.69 17.31 -12.52
C GLU A 79 -1.64 17.91 -11.13
N GLY A 80 -0.44 17.96 -10.54
CA GLY A 80 -0.21 18.41 -9.18
C GLY A 80 0.79 19.54 -9.09
N LEU A 81 0.53 20.51 -8.22
CA LEU A 81 1.50 21.51 -7.78
C LEU A 81 1.66 21.37 -6.27
N ALA A 82 2.87 21.14 -5.81
CA ALA A 82 3.17 20.99 -4.40
C ALA A 82 4.34 21.87 -3.96
N TYR A 83 4.39 22.11 -2.64
CA TYR A 83 5.58 22.64 -1.99
C TYR A 83 5.95 21.72 -0.82
N ASP A 84 7.20 21.26 -0.82
CA ASP A 84 7.81 20.45 0.23
C ASP A 84 8.80 21.29 1.01
N SER A 85 8.61 21.42 2.31
CA SER A 85 9.45 22.25 3.16
C SER A 85 10.82 21.64 3.49
N ASN A 86 10.97 20.32 3.36
CA ASN A 86 12.18 19.59 3.76
C ASN A 86 12.39 18.31 2.92
N VAL A 87 12.79 18.51 1.68
CA VAL A 87 12.95 17.44 0.69
C VAL A 87 13.94 16.35 1.12
N PHE A 88 14.96 16.75 1.91
CA PHE A 88 16.01 15.82 2.35
C PHE A 88 15.76 15.19 3.73
N GLY A 89 14.66 15.51 4.41
CA GLY A 89 14.40 15.00 5.75
C GLY A 89 15.58 15.26 6.70
N SER A 90 16.06 16.48 6.78
CA SER A 90 17.24 16.82 7.55
C SER A 90 16.95 17.91 8.60
N ALA A 91 17.83 18.02 9.61
CA ALA A 91 17.75 19.07 10.62
C ALA A 91 17.91 20.48 10.01
N ASN A 92 18.56 20.60 8.86
CA ASN A 92 18.67 21.81 8.07
C ASN A 92 17.75 21.71 6.85
N PRO A 93 16.48 22.13 6.95
CA PRO A 93 15.48 21.90 5.92
C PRO A 93 15.82 22.65 4.64
N ARG A 94 15.62 21.97 3.51
CA ARG A 94 15.65 22.57 2.16
C ARG A 94 14.34 22.24 1.49
N GLY A 95 13.59 23.28 1.15
CA GLY A 95 12.32 23.13 0.46
C GLY A 95 12.48 23.11 -1.05
N SER A 96 11.41 22.70 -1.73
CA SER A 96 11.29 22.78 -3.19
C SER A 96 9.83 22.83 -3.63
N TRP A 97 9.57 23.57 -4.69
CA TRP A 97 8.35 23.41 -5.46
C TRP A 97 8.42 22.13 -6.28
N ILE A 98 7.28 21.48 -6.43
CA ILE A 98 7.16 20.20 -7.14
C ILE A 98 6.01 20.30 -8.14
N VAL A 99 6.27 19.87 -9.37
CA VAL A 99 5.22 19.62 -10.36
C VAL A 99 5.09 18.11 -10.52
N GLY A 100 3.85 17.62 -10.42
CA GLY A 100 3.53 16.19 -10.52
C GLY A 100 2.60 15.94 -11.70
N THR A 101 2.89 14.92 -12.51
CA THR A 101 2.05 14.44 -13.61
C THR A 101 1.80 12.95 -13.45
N HIS A 102 0.52 12.53 -13.33
CA HIS A 102 0.16 11.15 -12.99
C HIS A 102 -0.90 10.59 -13.95
N PRO A 103 -0.53 10.19 -15.18
CA PRO A 103 -1.42 9.44 -16.05
C PRO A 103 -1.63 8.01 -15.54
N SER A 104 -2.86 7.51 -15.62
CA SER A 104 -3.20 6.12 -15.31
C SER A 104 -4.26 5.57 -16.24
N LEU A 105 -4.24 4.26 -16.42
CA LEU A 105 -5.17 3.53 -17.25
C LEU A 105 -5.62 2.25 -16.51
N LEU A 106 -6.91 2.14 -16.24
CA LEU A 106 -7.50 0.91 -15.72
C LEU A 106 -8.41 0.31 -16.79
N VAL A 107 -8.24 -0.97 -17.05
CA VAL A 107 -9.05 -1.76 -18.00
C VAL A 107 -9.57 -2.98 -17.28
N ASN A 108 -10.89 -3.15 -17.24
CA ASN A 108 -11.52 -4.32 -16.64
C ASN A 108 -12.54 -4.93 -17.57
N SER A 109 -12.63 -6.25 -17.58
CA SER A 109 -13.69 -6.97 -18.29
C SER A 109 -15.03 -6.79 -17.59
N ASP A 110 -16.11 -6.69 -18.38
CA ASP A 110 -17.50 -6.64 -17.91
C ASP A 110 -18.16 -8.02 -18.06
N TRP A 111 -17.45 -9.07 -17.65
CA TRP A 111 -17.97 -10.44 -17.70
C TRP A 111 -18.71 -10.79 -16.40
N SER A 112 -19.71 -11.67 -16.50
CA SER A 112 -20.56 -11.98 -15.36
C SER A 112 -19.96 -12.97 -14.36
N ARG A 113 -19.04 -13.81 -14.77
CA ARG A 113 -18.53 -14.94 -14.00
C ARG A 113 -17.02 -14.90 -13.77
N ASN A 114 -16.28 -14.61 -14.82
CA ASN A 114 -14.83 -14.47 -14.78
C ASN A 114 -14.46 -12.99 -14.88
N SER A 115 -13.26 -12.61 -14.48
CA SER A 115 -12.77 -11.25 -14.68
C SER A 115 -11.31 -11.26 -15.14
N VAL A 116 -10.97 -10.31 -15.98
CA VAL A 116 -9.59 -9.97 -16.35
C VAL A 116 -9.47 -8.46 -16.30
N GLY A 117 -8.39 -7.97 -15.77
CA GLY A 117 -8.12 -6.53 -15.72
C GLY A 117 -6.65 -6.23 -15.86
N GLY A 118 -6.37 -5.01 -16.25
CA GLY A 118 -5.02 -4.47 -16.36
C GLY A 118 -4.97 -3.03 -15.88
N TYR A 119 -3.83 -2.64 -15.37
CA TYR A 119 -3.56 -1.30 -14.89
C TYR A 119 -2.19 -0.85 -15.35
N PHE A 120 -2.09 0.42 -15.67
CA PHE A 120 -0.84 1.12 -15.89
C PHE A 120 -0.90 2.48 -15.20
N SER A 121 0.16 2.88 -14.51
CA SER A 121 0.32 4.23 -13.99
C SER A 121 1.76 4.70 -14.15
N LEU A 122 1.91 6.00 -14.28
CA LEU A 122 3.19 6.69 -14.25
C LEU A 122 3.05 7.86 -13.27
N ASP A 123 4.04 8.05 -12.40
CA ASP A 123 4.09 9.12 -11.41
C ASP A 123 5.37 9.90 -11.62
N ASP A 124 5.29 11.03 -12.31
CA ASP A 124 6.41 11.90 -12.59
C ASP A 124 6.43 13.10 -11.64
N TRP A 125 7.49 13.22 -10.85
CA TRP A 125 7.70 14.26 -9.86
C TRP A 125 8.91 15.10 -10.21
N ARG A 126 8.74 16.39 -10.48
CA ARG A 126 9.79 17.33 -10.83
C ARG A 126 9.99 18.36 -9.74
N TYR A 127 11.12 18.27 -9.05
CA TYR A 127 11.54 19.19 -7.99
C TYR A 127 12.28 20.37 -8.61
N LEU A 128 11.70 21.57 -8.55
CA LEU A 128 12.21 22.74 -9.27
C LEU A 128 13.49 23.31 -8.65
N ASP A 129 13.57 23.29 -7.30
CA ASP A 129 14.72 23.82 -6.56
C ASP A 129 15.76 22.75 -6.21
N GLN A 130 15.36 21.47 -6.30
CA GLN A 130 16.20 20.30 -5.99
C GLN A 130 16.07 19.26 -7.10
N PRO A 131 16.53 19.53 -8.34
CA PRO A 131 16.25 18.67 -9.50
C PRO A 131 16.79 17.26 -9.38
N GLN A 132 17.83 17.03 -8.55
CA GLN A 132 18.37 15.71 -8.26
C GLN A 132 17.39 14.78 -7.50
N GLN A 133 16.33 15.34 -6.92
CA GLN A 133 15.26 14.59 -6.24
C GLN A 133 14.09 14.27 -7.18
N SER A 134 14.17 14.75 -8.44
CA SER A 134 13.16 14.43 -9.45
C SER A 134 13.20 12.96 -9.80
N ARG A 135 12.02 12.36 -9.94
CA ARG A 135 11.87 10.93 -10.21
C ARG A 135 10.63 10.62 -11.01
N THR A 136 10.66 9.48 -11.67
CA THR A 136 9.53 8.93 -12.40
C THR A 136 9.32 7.49 -11.98
N ASN A 137 8.23 7.24 -11.25
CA ASN A 137 7.78 5.89 -10.93
C ASN A 137 6.80 5.41 -12.00
N TRP A 138 6.71 4.11 -12.21
CA TRP A 138 5.63 3.55 -13.00
C TRP A 138 5.29 2.14 -12.53
N SER A 139 4.06 1.74 -12.75
CA SER A 139 3.60 0.39 -12.47
C SER A 139 2.72 -0.15 -13.59
N ALA A 140 2.87 -1.42 -13.87
CA ALA A 140 2.00 -2.15 -14.79
C ALA A 140 1.57 -3.44 -14.12
N ALA A 141 0.27 -3.76 -14.18
CA ALA A 141 -0.25 -4.98 -13.60
C ALA A 141 -1.35 -5.57 -14.47
N VAL A 142 -1.42 -6.90 -14.50
CA VAL A 142 -2.50 -7.65 -15.14
C VAL A 142 -2.92 -8.76 -14.20
N GLY A 143 -4.23 -8.99 -14.10
CA GLY A 143 -4.74 -10.06 -13.27
C GLY A 143 -6.08 -10.59 -13.76
N GLY A 144 -6.47 -11.74 -13.23
CA GLY A 144 -7.72 -12.37 -13.60
C GLY A 144 -8.25 -13.30 -12.52
N THR A 145 -9.56 -13.47 -12.51
CA THR A 145 -10.25 -14.48 -11.71
C THR A 145 -11.06 -15.40 -12.58
N LEU A 146 -10.95 -16.70 -12.33
CA LEU A 146 -11.67 -17.76 -13.01
C LEU A 146 -12.53 -18.53 -12.03
N ALA A 147 -13.84 -18.56 -12.25
CA ALA A 147 -14.76 -19.36 -11.46
C ALA A 147 -14.72 -20.83 -11.92
N VAL A 148 -14.34 -21.73 -11.02
CA VAL A 148 -14.26 -23.17 -11.22
C VAL A 148 -15.33 -23.86 -10.39
N GLY A 149 -16.51 -24.05 -10.93
CA GLY A 149 -17.66 -24.52 -10.16
C GLY A 149 -18.07 -23.50 -9.09
N ARG A 150 -17.90 -23.85 -7.81
CA ARG A 150 -18.11 -22.99 -6.63
C ARG A 150 -16.83 -22.27 -6.21
N ASP A 151 -15.68 -22.75 -6.70
CA ASP A 151 -14.35 -22.28 -6.35
C ASP A 151 -13.90 -21.14 -7.25
N GLN A 152 -12.80 -20.48 -6.89
CA GLN A 152 -12.23 -19.36 -7.61
C GLN A 152 -10.71 -19.48 -7.68
N LEU A 153 -10.16 -19.45 -8.89
CA LEU A 153 -8.74 -19.26 -9.15
C LEU A 153 -8.48 -17.78 -9.43
N SER A 154 -7.47 -17.21 -8.79
CA SER A 154 -6.99 -15.85 -9.06
C SER A 154 -5.52 -15.88 -9.40
N LEU A 155 -5.14 -15.16 -10.45
CA LEU A 155 -3.75 -15.01 -10.90
C LEU A 155 -3.51 -13.53 -11.18
N ALA A 156 -2.33 -13.03 -10.79
CA ALA A 156 -1.93 -11.66 -11.09
C ALA A 156 -0.42 -11.54 -11.22
N VAL A 157 0.02 -10.62 -12.06
CA VAL A 157 1.42 -10.24 -12.24
C VAL A 157 1.55 -8.73 -12.28
N ALA A 158 2.62 -8.20 -11.71
CA ALA A 158 2.94 -6.77 -11.77
C ALA A 158 4.43 -6.55 -11.94
N HIS A 159 4.77 -5.47 -12.62
CA HIS A 159 6.10 -4.91 -12.68
C HIS A 159 6.05 -3.44 -12.27
N LEU A 160 6.96 -3.02 -11.37
CA LEU A 160 7.03 -1.68 -10.84
C LEU A 160 8.47 -1.17 -10.93
N LEU A 161 8.63 0.08 -11.34
CA LEU A 161 9.85 0.86 -11.15
C LEU A 161 9.56 1.98 -10.17
N LEU A 162 10.18 1.94 -9.02
CA LEU A 162 9.93 2.83 -7.90
C LEU A 162 11.23 3.50 -7.45
N HIS A 163 11.08 4.58 -6.68
CA HIS A 163 12.20 5.27 -6.06
C HIS A 163 11.93 5.43 -4.57
N GLN A 164 12.86 4.95 -3.75
CA GLN A 164 12.83 5.14 -2.30
C GLN A 164 13.32 6.54 -1.96
N ASP A 165 12.45 7.31 -1.29
CA ASP A 165 12.79 8.62 -0.75
C ASP A 165 13.63 8.49 0.52
N ARG A 166 14.59 9.41 0.72
CA ARG A 166 15.36 9.42 1.96
C ARG A 166 14.54 9.87 3.18
N THR A 167 13.31 10.33 2.99
CA THR A 167 12.36 10.67 4.07
C THR A 167 11.52 9.48 4.50
N GLU A 168 11.67 8.32 3.88
CA GLU A 168 11.02 7.11 4.32
C GLU A 168 11.70 6.55 5.58
N LEU A 169 10.89 5.89 6.42
CA LEU A 169 11.42 5.15 7.56
C LEU A 169 12.39 4.07 7.06
N ASP A 170 13.52 3.86 7.69
CA ASP A 170 14.59 2.94 7.22
C ASP A 170 15.28 3.36 5.90
N ALA A 171 15.07 4.56 5.38
CA ALA A 171 15.78 5.01 4.19
C ALA A 171 17.22 5.42 4.48
N LEU A 172 18.10 5.15 3.51
CA LEU A 172 19.48 5.65 3.56
C LEU A 172 19.53 7.14 3.23
N PRO A 173 20.50 7.91 3.79
CA PRO A 173 20.67 9.33 3.50
C PRO A 173 21.33 9.57 2.14
N SER A 174 20.76 8.97 1.09
CA SER A 174 21.25 9.05 -0.29
C SER A 174 21.14 10.47 -0.86
N ASP A 175 22.03 10.86 -1.78
CA ASP A 175 22.00 12.16 -2.43
C ASP A 175 20.84 12.26 -3.44
N THR A 176 20.43 11.13 -4.01
CA THR A 176 19.29 11.00 -4.93
C THR A 176 18.38 9.86 -4.47
N PRO A 177 17.08 9.87 -4.79
CA PRO A 177 16.19 8.74 -4.49
C PRO A 177 16.72 7.44 -5.09
N VAL A 178 16.66 6.36 -4.32
CA VAL A 178 17.18 5.05 -4.75
C VAL A 178 16.16 4.37 -5.65
N ALA A 179 16.49 4.22 -6.94
CA ALA A 179 15.64 3.50 -7.88
C ALA A 179 15.66 2.00 -7.59
N TYR A 180 14.51 1.35 -7.65
CA TYR A 180 14.40 -0.12 -7.56
C TYR A 180 13.25 -0.64 -8.39
N GLN A 181 13.42 -1.86 -8.88
CA GLN A 181 12.41 -2.60 -9.62
C GLN A 181 11.80 -3.70 -8.75
N VAL A 182 10.53 -3.96 -8.97
CA VAL A 182 9.81 -5.04 -8.30
C VAL A 182 9.02 -5.82 -9.33
N ASP A 183 9.26 -7.12 -9.39
CA ASP A 183 8.42 -8.07 -10.11
C ASP A 183 7.63 -8.90 -9.12
N ASP A 184 6.32 -8.97 -9.29
CA ASP A 184 5.42 -9.66 -8.38
C ASP A 184 4.50 -10.61 -9.14
N VAL A 185 4.43 -11.86 -8.70
CA VAL A 185 3.54 -12.90 -9.26
C VAL A 185 2.72 -13.51 -8.14
N ARG A 186 1.41 -13.49 -8.27
CA ARG A 186 0.46 -14.00 -7.28
C ARG A 186 -0.45 -15.06 -7.88
N ALA A 187 -0.69 -16.09 -7.09
CA ALA A 187 -1.66 -17.13 -7.38
C ALA A 187 -2.44 -17.46 -6.10
N SER A 188 -3.76 -17.59 -6.20
CA SER A 188 -4.57 -18.09 -5.10
C SER A 188 -5.74 -18.92 -5.62
N TYR A 189 -6.13 -19.94 -4.85
CA TYR A 189 -7.28 -20.78 -5.15
C TYR A 189 -8.20 -20.84 -3.94
N THR A 190 -9.40 -20.29 -4.07
CA THR A 190 -10.40 -20.29 -3.00
C THR A 190 -11.32 -21.50 -3.17
N ILE A 191 -11.26 -22.42 -2.21
CA ILE A 191 -12.15 -23.57 -2.09
C ILE A 191 -13.35 -23.14 -1.25
N ALA A 192 -14.53 -23.09 -1.88
CA ALA A 192 -15.76 -22.65 -1.23
C ALA A 192 -16.58 -23.85 -0.74
N LEU A 193 -16.52 -24.15 0.55
CA LEU A 193 -17.41 -25.08 1.26
C LEU A 193 -18.61 -24.30 1.85
N ASP A 194 -19.54 -24.95 2.53
CA ASP A 194 -20.78 -24.26 2.97
C ASP A 194 -20.51 -23.08 3.89
N ARG A 195 -19.87 -23.30 5.06
CA ARG A 195 -19.50 -22.28 6.04
C ARG A 195 -17.99 -22.06 6.15
N LEU A 196 -17.21 -22.84 5.42
CA LEU A 196 -15.76 -22.79 5.45
C LEU A 196 -15.24 -22.43 4.07
N SER A 197 -14.37 -21.46 3.98
CA SER A 197 -13.55 -21.24 2.78
C SER A 197 -12.07 -21.39 3.13
N ILE A 198 -11.32 -22.06 2.26
CA ILE A 198 -9.88 -22.26 2.41
C ILE A 198 -9.22 -21.69 1.16
N THR A 199 -8.30 -20.77 1.37
CA THR A 199 -7.59 -20.09 0.26
C THR A 199 -6.08 -20.30 0.41
N PRO A 200 -5.48 -21.35 -0.15
CA PRO A 200 -4.05 -21.39 -0.39
C PRO A 200 -3.64 -20.29 -1.39
N SER A 201 -2.50 -19.69 -1.14
CA SER A 201 -1.93 -18.66 -2.00
C SER A 201 -0.40 -18.74 -2.05
N LEU A 202 0.15 -18.33 -3.17
CA LEU A 202 1.59 -18.18 -3.40
C LEU A 202 1.83 -16.77 -3.93
N ASN A 203 2.87 -16.12 -3.40
CA ASN A 203 3.37 -14.87 -3.90
C ASN A 203 4.89 -14.99 -4.06
N PHE A 204 5.38 -14.60 -5.23
CA PHE A 204 6.80 -14.52 -5.54
C PHE A 204 7.13 -13.09 -5.95
N THR A 205 8.03 -12.44 -5.19
CA THR A 205 8.41 -11.05 -5.42
C THR A 205 9.93 -10.97 -5.55
N THR A 206 10.40 -10.31 -6.60
CA THR A 206 11.82 -10.02 -6.83
C THR A 206 12.06 -8.53 -6.65
N TYR A 207 13.13 -8.18 -5.95
CA TYR A 207 13.60 -6.80 -5.75
C TYR A 207 14.96 -6.63 -6.38
N HIS A 208 15.13 -5.56 -7.16
CA HIS A 208 16.39 -5.20 -7.77
C HIS A 208 16.66 -3.70 -7.57
N TYR A 209 17.78 -3.35 -6.90
CA TYR A 209 18.11 -1.99 -6.50
C TYR A 209 19.23 -1.42 -7.36
N SER A 210 19.04 -0.19 -7.83
CA SER A 210 20.07 0.58 -8.53
C SER A 210 21.03 1.23 -7.54
N SER A 211 22.28 1.39 -7.93
CA SER A 211 23.28 2.15 -7.17
C SER A 211 22.88 3.62 -7.02
N THR A 212 23.29 4.23 -5.92
CA THR A 212 23.12 5.66 -5.63
C THR A 212 24.44 6.28 -5.19
N THR A 213 24.39 7.50 -4.69
CA THR A 213 25.52 8.15 -4.01
C THR A 213 25.11 8.59 -2.61
N ILE A 214 26.06 8.56 -1.66
CA ILE A 214 25.91 9.08 -0.31
C ILE A 214 27.10 9.99 -0.04
N LEU A 215 26.83 11.28 0.24
CA LEU A 215 27.87 12.31 0.41
C LEU A 215 28.85 12.38 -0.79
N GLY A 216 28.34 12.19 -2.01
CA GLY A 216 29.13 12.20 -3.23
C GLY A 216 29.92 10.92 -3.50
N ALA A 217 29.96 9.96 -2.60
CA ALA A 217 30.61 8.65 -2.77
C ALA A 217 29.63 7.64 -3.37
N ALA A 218 30.13 6.78 -4.27
CA ALA A 218 29.32 5.69 -4.82
C ALA A 218 28.84 4.73 -3.73
N ALA A 219 27.55 4.43 -3.71
CA ALA A 219 26.91 3.56 -2.75
C ALA A 219 26.08 2.49 -3.50
N PRO A 220 26.71 1.35 -3.85
CA PRO A 220 26.01 0.24 -4.48
C PRO A 220 24.90 -0.27 -3.57
N GLN A 221 23.71 -0.56 -4.14
CA GLN A 221 22.56 -1.05 -3.39
C GLN A 221 22.19 -2.51 -3.75
N SER A 222 22.96 -3.17 -4.62
CA SER A 222 22.67 -4.54 -5.04
C SER A 222 22.69 -5.57 -3.89
N TYR A 223 23.34 -5.25 -2.77
CA TYR A 223 23.29 -6.08 -1.54
C TYR A 223 21.86 -6.19 -0.96
N ARG A 224 20.89 -5.40 -1.45
CA ARG A 224 19.47 -5.44 -1.10
C ARG A 224 18.66 -6.27 -2.09
N ASP A 225 19.27 -6.69 -3.21
CA ASP A 225 18.60 -7.49 -4.24
C ASP A 225 18.24 -8.85 -3.66
N ARG A 226 16.97 -9.21 -3.78
CA ARG A 226 16.45 -10.44 -3.20
C ARG A 226 15.21 -10.97 -3.89
N ASN A 227 15.01 -12.25 -3.75
CA ASN A 227 13.80 -12.97 -4.10
C ASN A 227 13.05 -13.36 -2.83
N VAL A 228 11.76 -13.10 -2.78
CA VAL A 228 10.90 -13.44 -1.65
C VAL A 228 9.79 -14.36 -2.12
N LEU A 229 9.76 -15.59 -1.61
CA LEU A 229 8.67 -16.53 -1.83
C LEU A 229 7.80 -16.58 -0.56
N GLN A 230 6.53 -16.30 -0.70
CA GLN A 230 5.56 -16.41 0.39
C GLN A 230 4.47 -17.41 0.02
N ALA A 231 4.31 -18.44 0.83
CA ALA A 231 3.19 -19.36 0.78
C ALA A 231 2.27 -19.09 1.96
N ALA A 232 0.97 -18.99 1.70
CA ALA A 232 -0.01 -18.76 2.76
C ALA A 232 -1.26 -19.63 2.57
N THR A 233 -1.94 -19.91 3.68
CA THR A 233 -3.28 -20.48 3.68
C THR A 233 -4.16 -19.69 4.62
N THR A 234 -5.25 -19.15 4.08
CA THR A 234 -6.29 -18.47 4.85
C THR A 234 -7.51 -19.36 4.95
N ALA A 235 -7.94 -19.69 6.18
CA ALA A 235 -9.19 -20.36 6.45
C ALA A 235 -10.18 -19.37 7.06
N ARG A 236 -11.39 -19.28 6.49
CA ARG A 236 -12.49 -18.45 7.00
C ARG A 236 -13.68 -19.32 7.31
N TYR A 237 -14.12 -19.30 8.57
CA TYR A 237 -15.30 -20.02 9.01
C TYR A 237 -16.43 -19.01 9.32
N GLU A 238 -17.54 -19.14 8.63
CA GLU A 238 -18.70 -18.27 8.80
C GLU A 238 -19.46 -18.62 10.10
N LEU A 239 -19.32 -17.74 11.10
CA LEU A 239 -20.02 -17.85 12.39
C LEU A 239 -21.50 -17.39 12.25
N ALA A 240 -21.71 -16.33 11.48
CA ALA A 240 -22.99 -15.76 11.10
C ALA A 240 -22.83 -15.10 9.71
N PRO A 241 -23.92 -14.77 8.99
CA PRO A 241 -23.81 -14.13 7.69
C PRO A 241 -22.83 -12.95 7.68
N GLN A 242 -21.76 -13.07 6.86
CA GLN A 242 -20.64 -12.12 6.71
C GLN A 242 -19.76 -11.90 7.96
N ARG A 243 -19.97 -12.69 9.03
CA ARG A 243 -19.11 -12.71 10.22
C ARG A 243 -18.26 -13.95 10.22
N ASN A 244 -16.95 -13.78 10.16
CA ASN A 244 -16.02 -14.85 9.96
C ASN A 244 -14.99 -14.93 11.09
N LEU A 245 -14.73 -16.14 11.55
CA LEU A 245 -13.47 -16.48 12.21
C LEU A 245 -12.43 -16.67 11.10
N VAL A 246 -11.28 -16.07 11.24
CA VAL A 246 -10.20 -16.13 10.25
C VAL A 246 -8.95 -16.69 10.89
N VAL A 247 -8.33 -17.65 10.23
CA VAL A 247 -7.00 -18.19 10.58
C VAL A 247 -6.10 -18.06 9.37
N VAL A 248 -4.90 -17.53 9.56
CA VAL A 248 -3.90 -17.37 8.53
C VAL A 248 -2.61 -18.01 8.98
N ILE A 249 -2.03 -18.85 8.13
CA ILE A 249 -0.68 -19.40 8.31
C ILE A 249 0.12 -18.98 7.09
N ARG A 250 1.31 -18.41 7.31
CA ARG A 250 2.24 -18.00 6.24
C ARG A 250 3.62 -18.57 6.50
N ALA A 251 4.28 -18.97 5.42
CA ALA A 251 5.71 -19.25 5.38
C ALA A 251 6.34 -18.30 4.37
N LEU A 252 7.48 -17.72 4.71
CA LEU A 252 8.24 -16.78 3.89
C LEU A 252 9.67 -17.28 3.77
N ASP A 253 10.22 -17.20 2.56
CA ASP A 253 11.64 -17.43 2.27
C ASP A 253 12.18 -16.22 1.53
N SER A 254 13.20 -15.57 2.12
CA SER A 254 13.86 -14.39 1.55
C SER A 254 15.30 -14.75 1.25
N HIS A 255 15.67 -14.72 -0.02
CA HIS A 255 17.00 -15.06 -0.53
C HIS A 255 17.66 -13.86 -1.20
N TYR A 256 18.79 -13.40 -0.65
CA TYR A 256 19.57 -12.28 -1.20
C TYR A 256 20.50 -12.77 -2.29
N THR A 257 20.35 -12.22 -3.50
CA THR A 257 21.06 -12.70 -4.70
C THR A 257 22.49 -12.17 -4.81
N GLU A 258 22.78 -11.00 -4.25
CA GLU A 258 24.08 -10.33 -4.29
C GLU A 258 24.55 -9.91 -2.90
N PRO A 259 24.86 -10.85 -1.99
CA PRO A 259 25.35 -10.49 -0.66
C PRO A 259 26.68 -9.75 -0.77
N GLN A 260 26.87 -8.71 0.04
CA GLN A 260 28.08 -7.91 0.06
C GLN A 260 29.29 -8.76 0.50
N LEU A 261 30.40 -8.65 -0.21
CA LEU A 261 31.60 -9.42 0.09
C LEU A 261 32.12 -9.12 1.51
N GLY A 262 32.28 -10.17 2.31
CA GLY A 262 32.75 -10.06 3.70
C GLY A 262 31.65 -9.74 4.72
N GLN A 263 30.42 -9.55 4.29
CA GLN A 263 29.26 -9.40 5.18
C GLN A 263 28.44 -10.70 5.23
N PRO A 264 27.77 -11.01 6.36
CA PRO A 264 26.88 -12.16 6.46
C PRO A 264 25.67 -11.99 5.53
N THR A 265 25.21 -13.09 4.92
CA THR A 265 23.95 -13.08 4.17
C THR A 265 22.78 -12.77 5.10
N ARG A 266 21.80 -12.04 4.60
CA ARG A 266 20.53 -11.77 5.30
C ARG A 266 19.41 -12.73 4.90
N ASP A 267 19.76 -13.83 4.20
CA ASP A 267 18.81 -14.88 3.88
C ASP A 267 18.06 -15.33 5.13
N SER A 268 16.76 -15.47 5.01
CA SER A 268 15.92 -15.77 6.16
C SER A 268 14.68 -16.56 5.77
N THR A 269 14.21 -17.39 6.70
CA THR A 269 12.92 -18.04 6.63
C THR A 269 12.00 -17.50 7.72
N GLY A 270 10.75 -17.22 7.40
CA GLY A 270 9.75 -16.70 8.32
C GLY A 270 8.53 -17.59 8.41
N TYR A 271 7.96 -17.68 9.59
CA TYR A 271 6.68 -18.38 9.84
C TYR A 271 5.76 -17.47 10.62
N GLN A 272 4.54 -17.32 10.14
CA GLN A 272 3.52 -16.51 10.78
C GLN A 272 2.26 -17.33 11.01
N ALA A 273 1.65 -17.14 12.16
CA ALA A 273 0.33 -17.68 12.49
C ALA A 273 -0.53 -16.57 13.09
N LEU A 274 -1.66 -16.27 12.45
CA LEU A 274 -2.61 -15.26 12.91
C LEU A 274 -4.00 -15.87 13.05
N VAL A 275 -4.74 -15.38 14.01
CA VAL A 275 -6.15 -15.70 14.23
C VAL A 275 -6.92 -14.42 14.51
N GLY A 276 -8.17 -14.39 14.09
CA GLY A 276 -9.00 -13.22 14.35
C GLY A 276 -10.39 -13.32 13.76
N ILE A 277 -11.03 -12.17 13.64
CA ILE A 277 -12.42 -12.03 13.23
C ILE A 277 -12.55 -10.96 12.14
N ALA A 278 -13.48 -11.21 11.22
CA ALA A 278 -13.88 -10.24 10.20
C ALA A 278 -15.40 -10.13 10.17
N ASP A 279 -15.91 -8.92 10.09
CA ASP A 279 -17.34 -8.62 9.96
C ASP A 279 -17.54 -7.55 8.87
N ASP A 280 -18.22 -7.92 7.81
CA ASP A 280 -18.62 -7.02 6.72
C ASP A 280 -20.16 -6.82 6.66
N ALA A 281 -20.91 -7.42 7.63
CA ALA A 281 -22.37 -7.44 7.66
C ALA A 281 -22.98 -6.15 8.17
N ASP A 282 -22.32 -5.51 9.14
CA ASP A 282 -22.88 -4.32 9.82
C ASP A 282 -22.65 -3.07 8.98
N ALA A 283 -23.69 -2.27 8.81
CA ALA A 283 -23.61 -0.99 8.12
C ALA A 283 -22.83 0.06 8.92
N MET A 284 -22.81 -0.04 10.25
CA MET A 284 -22.16 0.90 11.16
C MET A 284 -20.72 0.49 11.50
N TRP A 285 -20.48 -0.80 11.72
CA TRP A 285 -19.19 -1.34 12.10
C TRP A 285 -18.77 -2.44 11.13
N ARG A 286 -17.62 -2.28 10.53
CA ARG A 286 -16.96 -3.31 9.74
C ARG A 286 -15.53 -3.44 10.26
N TYR A 287 -15.08 -4.66 10.44
CA TYR A 287 -13.76 -4.89 10.99
C TYR A 287 -13.12 -6.14 10.44
N HIS A 288 -11.81 -6.08 10.35
CA HIS A 288 -10.92 -7.19 10.09
C HIS A 288 -9.77 -7.07 11.10
N VAL A 289 -9.73 -7.98 12.07
CA VAL A 289 -8.74 -7.93 13.15
C VAL A 289 -8.09 -9.29 13.27
N LEU A 290 -6.81 -9.36 12.96
CA LEU A 290 -5.96 -10.55 13.11
C LEU A 290 -4.83 -10.21 14.07
N VAL A 291 -4.54 -11.12 14.99
CA VAL A 291 -3.39 -11.07 15.89
C VAL A 291 -2.66 -12.39 15.84
N GLY A 292 -1.36 -12.37 16.01
CA GLY A 292 -0.57 -13.57 15.86
C GLY A 292 0.88 -13.39 16.28
N TRP A 293 1.68 -14.30 15.79
CA TRP A 293 3.10 -14.38 16.09
C TRP A 293 3.89 -14.67 14.82
N GLU A 294 5.05 -14.02 14.69
CA GLU A 294 6.03 -14.28 13.65
C GLU A 294 7.34 -14.76 14.28
N LEU A 295 7.90 -15.79 13.68
CA LEU A 295 9.25 -16.26 13.92
C LEU A 295 10.05 -16.05 12.62
N ARG A 296 11.22 -15.42 12.72
CA ARG A 296 12.13 -15.22 11.60
C ARG A 296 13.50 -15.73 11.95
N ASP A 297 13.97 -16.72 11.17
CA ASP A 297 15.28 -17.36 11.31
C ASP A 297 16.19 -16.90 10.19
N PHE A 298 17.39 -16.41 10.55
CA PHE A 298 18.40 -15.96 9.59
C PHE A 298 19.42 -17.05 9.33
N ALA A 299 19.83 -17.22 8.06
CA ALA A 299 20.77 -18.25 7.67
C ALA A 299 22.19 -18.02 8.23
N ALA A 300 22.59 -16.76 8.38
CA ALA A 300 23.89 -16.41 8.94
C ALA A 300 23.87 -16.42 10.48
N SER A 301 24.78 -17.14 11.09
CA SER A 301 24.87 -17.32 12.56
C SER A 301 25.13 -16.01 13.35
N GLN A 302 25.59 -14.96 12.67
CA GLN A 302 25.75 -13.61 13.25
C GLN A 302 24.44 -12.94 13.59
N TYR A 303 23.36 -13.29 12.88
CA TYR A 303 22.02 -12.79 13.14
C TYR A 303 21.25 -13.80 13.99
N GLN A 304 20.74 -13.34 15.12
CA GLN A 304 19.90 -14.18 15.97
C GLN A 304 18.50 -14.27 15.40
N SER A 305 17.88 -15.45 15.56
CA SER A 305 16.44 -15.61 15.29
C SER A 305 15.64 -14.55 16.03
N HIS A 306 14.68 -13.96 15.35
CA HIS A 306 13.82 -12.95 15.92
C HIS A 306 12.37 -13.42 15.94
N GLN A 307 11.67 -13.12 17.03
CA GLN A 307 10.26 -13.42 17.16
C GLN A 307 9.51 -12.22 17.73
N ALA A 308 8.35 -11.94 17.18
CA ALA A 308 7.53 -10.82 17.60
C ALA A 308 6.03 -11.11 17.50
N PRO A 309 5.22 -10.51 18.38
CA PRO A 309 3.78 -10.44 18.14
C PRO A 309 3.52 -9.60 16.91
N ILE A 310 2.61 -10.06 16.05
CA ILE A 310 2.18 -9.38 14.83
C ILE A 310 0.68 -9.11 14.87
N ALA A 311 0.26 -8.08 14.14
CA ALA A 311 -1.14 -7.70 14.06
C ALA A 311 -1.48 -7.08 12.70
N GLU A 312 -2.65 -7.42 12.19
CA GLU A 312 -3.27 -6.80 11.02
C GLU A 312 -4.71 -6.43 11.41
N ALA A 313 -4.99 -5.15 11.56
CA ALA A 313 -6.32 -4.71 11.95
C ALA A 313 -6.79 -3.53 11.10
N ALA A 314 -8.04 -3.60 10.67
CA ALA A 314 -8.78 -2.51 10.08
C ALA A 314 -10.16 -2.45 10.72
N LEU A 315 -10.54 -1.29 11.21
CA LEU A 315 -11.84 -1.02 11.78
C LEU A 315 -12.44 0.17 11.04
N ILE A 316 -13.62 0.00 10.47
CA ILE A 316 -14.39 1.05 9.79
C ILE A 316 -15.67 1.28 10.59
N TRP A 317 -15.79 2.47 11.15
CA TRP A 317 -16.94 2.92 11.88
C TRP A 317 -17.66 4.02 11.10
N SER A 318 -18.94 3.82 10.81
CA SER A 318 -19.80 4.77 10.09
C SER A 318 -20.86 5.31 11.02
N PRO A 319 -20.55 6.29 11.91
CA PRO A 319 -21.51 6.86 12.88
C PRO A 319 -22.69 7.53 12.19
N SER A 320 -22.53 7.91 10.95
CA SER A 320 -23.60 8.46 10.11
C SER A 320 -23.37 8.12 8.64
N GLY A 321 -24.37 8.36 7.80
CA GLY A 321 -24.20 8.25 6.34
C GLY A 321 -23.23 9.27 5.74
N LEU A 322 -22.79 10.27 6.49
CA LEU A 322 -21.90 11.34 6.03
C LEU A 322 -20.49 11.25 6.62
N THR A 323 -20.26 10.38 7.58
CA THR A 323 -18.97 10.29 8.28
C THR A 323 -18.53 8.83 8.39
N THR A 324 -17.27 8.58 8.09
CA THR A 324 -16.63 7.29 8.29
C THR A 324 -15.31 7.51 9.05
N VAL A 325 -15.09 6.72 10.07
CA VAL A 325 -13.82 6.68 10.80
C VAL A 325 -13.16 5.35 10.53
N THR A 326 -11.94 5.38 9.99
CA THR A 326 -11.15 4.19 9.71
C THR A 326 -9.93 4.16 10.61
N THR A 327 -9.75 3.08 11.35
CA THR A 327 -8.54 2.84 12.14
C THR A 327 -7.83 1.62 11.57
N THR A 328 -6.53 1.74 11.33
CA THR A 328 -5.68 0.61 10.90
C THR A 328 -4.52 0.43 11.86
N LEU A 329 -4.13 -0.82 12.09
CA LEU A 329 -2.95 -1.20 12.83
C LEU A 329 -2.25 -2.32 12.07
N THR A 330 -0.96 -2.14 11.80
CA THR A 330 -0.09 -3.16 11.20
C THR A 330 1.14 -3.32 12.09
N ARG A 331 1.53 -4.56 12.38
CA ARG A 331 2.78 -4.90 13.03
C ARG A 331 3.37 -6.15 12.40
N SER A 332 4.61 -6.04 11.91
CA SER A 332 5.33 -7.08 11.16
C SER A 332 6.83 -7.00 11.40
N ILE A 333 7.57 -8.01 10.97
CA ILE A 333 9.03 -7.98 10.87
C ILE A 333 9.39 -7.70 9.41
N GLU A 334 10.21 -6.67 9.18
CA GLU A 334 10.59 -6.19 7.84
C GLU A 334 12.10 -6.29 7.63
N ASP A 335 12.52 -6.34 6.37
CA ASP A 335 13.93 -6.34 5.97
C ASP A 335 14.50 -4.93 6.02
N ALA A 336 15.68 -4.73 6.64
CA ALA A 336 16.31 -3.42 6.74
C ALA A 336 17.05 -3.00 5.45
N ALA A 337 17.01 -1.71 5.14
CA ALA A 337 17.80 -1.14 4.06
C ALA A 337 19.28 -0.98 4.42
N GLN A 338 19.59 -0.91 5.71
CA GLN A 338 20.92 -0.64 6.22
C GLN A 338 21.82 -1.88 6.18
N GLU A 339 23.10 -1.67 5.86
CA GLU A 339 24.10 -2.72 5.90
C GLU A 339 24.30 -3.23 7.34
N GLY A 340 24.48 -4.54 7.48
CA GLY A 340 24.75 -5.16 8.79
C GLY A 340 23.54 -5.28 9.72
N ILE A 341 22.36 -4.83 9.32
CA ILE A 341 21.11 -5.00 10.04
C ILE A 341 20.22 -5.97 9.27
N ALA A 342 19.81 -7.05 9.93
CA ALA A 342 19.05 -8.10 9.26
C ALA A 342 17.59 -7.69 9.01
N GLY A 343 17.02 -6.89 9.90
CA GLY A 343 15.64 -6.46 9.81
C GLY A 343 15.22 -5.57 10.98
N TYR A 344 13.96 -5.25 11.04
CA TYR A 344 13.36 -4.47 12.14
C TYR A 344 11.90 -4.87 12.37
N THR A 345 11.41 -4.64 13.58
CA THR A 345 10.00 -4.76 13.88
C THR A 345 9.32 -3.43 13.58
N TYR A 346 8.38 -3.46 12.65
CA TYR A 346 7.61 -2.32 12.24
C TYR A 346 6.23 -2.29 12.90
N THR A 347 5.82 -1.13 13.40
CA THR A 347 4.46 -0.92 13.91
C THR A 347 3.91 0.38 13.33
N ARG A 348 2.73 0.31 12.76
CA ARG A 348 2.00 1.46 12.25
C ARG A 348 0.58 1.46 12.75
N ALA A 349 0.15 2.59 13.31
CA ALA A 349 -1.23 2.87 13.62
C ALA A 349 -1.68 4.12 12.86
N ARG A 350 -2.87 4.09 12.25
CA ARG A 350 -3.45 5.24 11.56
C ARG A 350 -4.93 5.36 11.87
N LEU A 351 -5.37 6.59 12.12
CA LEU A 351 -6.76 6.98 12.24
C LEU A 351 -7.09 7.95 11.10
N THR A 352 -8.16 7.68 10.37
CA THR A 352 -8.65 8.53 9.27
C THR A 352 -10.13 8.81 9.48
N VAL A 353 -10.52 10.06 9.35
CA VAL A 353 -11.90 10.52 9.40
C VAL A 353 -12.27 11.10 8.05
N ASP A 354 -13.24 10.50 7.38
CA ASP A 354 -13.83 10.97 6.13
C ASP A 354 -15.18 11.61 6.42
N HIS A 355 -15.42 12.80 5.88
CA HIS A 355 -16.69 13.51 6.06
C HIS A 355 -17.19 14.10 4.74
N GLU A 356 -18.45 13.83 4.41
CA GLU A 356 -19.14 14.49 3.32
C GLU A 356 -19.74 15.81 3.82
N TYR A 357 -18.98 16.91 3.66
CA TYR A 357 -19.42 18.24 4.03
C TYR A 357 -20.54 18.76 3.12
N LEU A 358 -20.36 18.56 1.82
CA LEU A 358 -21.37 18.73 0.78
C LEU A 358 -21.36 17.51 -0.11
N ARG A 359 -22.43 17.27 -0.87
CA ARG A 359 -22.52 16.13 -1.78
C ARG A 359 -21.35 16.04 -2.76
N ASN A 360 -20.77 17.18 -3.10
CA ASN A 360 -19.63 17.33 -3.99
C ASN A 360 -18.35 17.85 -3.29
N VAL A 361 -18.34 18.00 -1.96
CA VAL A 361 -17.16 18.39 -1.19
C VAL A 361 -16.93 17.37 -0.09
N LEU A 362 -15.80 16.69 -0.17
CA LEU A 362 -15.37 15.66 0.75
C LEU A 362 -14.16 16.16 1.54
N LEU A 363 -14.21 15.97 2.84
CA LEU A 363 -13.12 16.31 3.75
C LEU A 363 -12.53 15.03 4.34
N GLN A 364 -11.22 15.01 4.51
CA GLN A 364 -10.52 13.95 5.21
C GLN A 364 -9.54 14.56 6.20
N ALA A 365 -9.45 13.96 7.38
CA ALA A 365 -8.36 14.22 8.32
C ALA A 365 -7.75 12.88 8.75
N SER A 366 -6.45 12.81 8.88
CA SER A 366 -5.76 11.60 9.31
C SER A 366 -4.64 11.92 10.29
N THR A 367 -4.39 11.00 11.22
CA THR A 367 -3.21 11.00 12.07
C THR A 367 -2.65 9.60 12.14
N GLY A 368 -1.34 9.48 12.31
CA GLY A 368 -0.67 8.19 12.35
C GLY A 368 0.61 8.22 13.14
N LEU A 369 1.01 7.04 13.60
CA LEU A 369 2.29 6.78 14.24
C LEU A 369 2.95 5.61 13.54
N GLN A 370 4.22 5.75 13.20
CA GLN A 370 5.07 4.69 12.68
C GLN A 370 6.25 4.51 13.63
N HIS A 371 6.61 3.26 13.88
CA HIS A 371 7.72 2.92 14.76
C HIS A 371 8.48 1.72 14.18
N ALA A 372 9.78 1.88 14.03
CA ALA A 372 10.71 0.83 13.64
C ALA A 372 11.69 0.58 14.80
N ASP A 373 11.80 -0.68 15.21
CA ASP A 373 12.75 -1.16 16.20
C ASP A 373 13.75 -2.09 15.52
N PHE A 374 14.97 -1.58 15.25
CA PHE A 374 15.96 -2.28 14.45
C PHE A 374 16.64 -3.38 15.26
N LEU A 375 16.78 -4.54 14.65
CA LEU A 375 17.44 -5.70 15.26
C LEU A 375 18.93 -5.44 15.50
N GLN A 376 19.58 -6.30 16.28
CA GLN A 376 21.01 -6.25 16.60
C GLN A 376 21.49 -4.91 17.21
N GLY A 377 20.61 -4.24 17.94
CA GLY A 377 20.95 -2.97 18.58
C GLY A 377 21.00 -1.78 17.62
N GLY A 378 20.35 -1.91 16.46
CA GLY A 378 20.30 -0.88 15.42
C GLY A 378 19.58 0.42 15.82
N GLY A 379 18.96 0.48 17.00
CA GLY A 379 18.23 1.68 17.46
C GLY A 379 16.74 1.67 17.07
N GLN A 380 16.12 2.84 17.16
CA GLN A 380 14.67 3.00 16.94
C GLN A 380 14.39 4.27 16.15
N ASP A 381 13.44 4.21 15.23
CA ASP A 381 12.90 5.37 14.54
C ASP A 381 11.38 5.46 14.77
N THR A 382 10.90 6.67 15.01
CA THR A 382 9.47 6.94 15.22
C THR A 382 9.06 8.16 14.40
N ALA A 383 7.98 8.05 13.64
CA ALA A 383 7.40 9.14 12.88
C ALA A 383 5.94 9.37 13.31
N PHE A 384 5.63 10.62 13.63
CA PHE A 384 4.26 11.10 13.78
C PHE A 384 3.82 11.71 12.45
N LEU A 385 2.63 11.33 11.99
CA LEU A 385 2.03 11.76 10.73
C LEU A 385 0.70 12.46 11.00
N PHE A 386 0.48 13.57 10.33
CA PHE A 386 -0.82 14.24 10.32
C PHE A 386 -1.13 14.71 8.91
N GLY A 387 -2.39 14.55 8.47
CA GLY A 387 -2.81 14.98 7.14
C GLY A 387 -4.24 15.50 7.14
N VAL A 388 -4.51 16.48 6.29
CA VAL A 388 -5.86 16.95 5.99
C VAL A 388 -6.01 17.11 4.50
N SER A 389 -7.19 16.79 3.97
CA SER A 389 -7.50 17.03 2.57
C SER A 389 -8.94 17.48 2.38
N ALA A 390 -9.15 18.26 1.31
CA ALA A 390 -10.45 18.65 0.82
C ALA A 390 -10.54 18.31 -0.66
N THR A 391 -11.52 17.55 -1.06
CA THR A 391 -11.76 17.15 -2.45
C THR A 391 -13.07 17.76 -2.94
N TRP A 392 -13.01 18.55 -3.99
CA TRP A 392 -14.16 19.09 -4.69
C TRP A 392 -14.43 18.29 -5.97
N LEU A 393 -15.55 17.60 -6.01
CA LEU A 393 -16.06 16.87 -7.17
C LEU A 393 -16.76 17.88 -8.08
N ILE A 394 -16.08 18.38 -9.11
CA ILE A 394 -16.62 19.43 -10.00
C ILE A 394 -17.67 18.84 -10.92
N ASN A 395 -17.34 17.72 -11.56
CA ASN A 395 -18.26 16.94 -12.40
C ASN A 395 -17.74 15.51 -12.57
N ARG A 396 -18.30 14.72 -13.49
CA ARG A 396 -17.87 13.32 -13.75
C ARG A 396 -16.45 13.19 -14.25
N HIS A 397 -15.91 14.22 -14.86
CA HIS A 397 -14.60 14.19 -15.51
C HIS A 397 -13.52 14.93 -14.73
N MET A 398 -13.93 15.80 -13.79
CA MET A 398 -13.00 16.70 -13.11
C MET A 398 -13.15 16.65 -11.59
N ARG A 399 -12.01 16.57 -10.89
CA ARG A 399 -11.92 16.71 -9.42
C ARG A 399 -10.73 17.62 -9.10
N LEU A 400 -10.91 18.46 -8.10
CA LEU A 400 -9.86 19.28 -7.51
C LEU A 400 -9.65 18.82 -6.07
N ALA A 401 -8.41 18.56 -5.67
CA ALA A 401 -8.08 18.21 -4.29
C ALA A 401 -6.96 19.12 -3.76
N ALA A 402 -7.11 19.55 -2.52
CA ALA A 402 -6.06 20.23 -1.77
C ALA A 402 -5.70 19.36 -0.56
N THR A 403 -4.41 19.10 -0.37
CA THR A 403 -3.90 18.25 0.71
C THR A 403 -2.78 18.96 1.44
N TYR A 404 -2.73 18.79 2.76
CA TYR A 404 -1.61 19.18 3.59
C TYR A 404 -1.21 18.00 4.45
N ASP A 405 0.08 17.67 4.44
CA ASP A 405 0.68 16.59 5.19
C ASP A 405 1.84 17.11 6.03
N PHE A 406 1.89 16.65 7.28
CA PHE A 406 2.94 16.96 8.24
C PHE A 406 3.55 15.67 8.77
N THR A 407 4.88 15.64 8.86
CA THR A 407 5.67 14.55 9.45
C THR A 407 6.63 15.11 10.49
N ASP A 408 6.68 14.51 11.69
CA ASP A 408 7.72 14.69 12.70
C ASP A 408 8.40 13.36 12.93
N GLN A 409 9.64 13.21 12.43
CA GLN A 409 10.44 12.00 12.60
C GLN A 409 11.48 12.21 13.69
N ARG A 410 11.58 11.21 14.56
CA ARG A 410 12.53 11.11 15.65
C ARG A 410 13.26 9.76 15.55
N GLY A 411 14.57 9.80 15.36
CA GLY A 411 15.43 8.63 15.34
C GLY A 411 16.32 8.56 16.59
N SER A 412 16.73 7.35 16.95
CA SER A 412 17.80 7.21 17.93
C SER A 412 19.11 7.68 17.31
N SER A 413 19.88 8.45 18.07
CA SER A 413 21.20 8.91 17.64
C SER A 413 22.26 7.80 17.72
N ASN A 414 22.01 6.65 17.09
CA ASN A 414 23.04 5.63 16.95
C ASN A 414 23.99 6.07 15.83
N PRO A 415 25.26 6.40 16.10
CA PRO A 415 26.19 6.91 15.09
C PRO A 415 26.56 5.84 14.04
N THR A 416 26.24 4.58 14.27
CA THR A 416 26.40 3.50 13.31
C THR A 416 25.23 3.38 12.34
N LEU A 417 24.06 3.94 12.68
CA LEU A 417 22.91 3.99 11.81
C LEU A 417 23.00 5.25 10.93
N GLN A 418 23.11 5.04 9.65
CA GLN A 418 23.02 6.09 8.64
C GLN A 418 21.56 6.45 8.39
N THR A 419 20.81 6.85 9.46
CA THR A 419 19.44 7.33 9.31
C THR A 419 19.42 8.83 9.06
N THR A 420 18.34 9.33 8.50
CA THR A 420 18.14 10.77 8.22
C THR A 420 18.05 11.64 9.46
N GLY A 421 17.97 11.05 10.66
CA GLY A 421 17.94 11.76 11.94
C GLY A 421 16.58 12.40 12.25
N ASN A 422 16.60 13.41 13.16
CA ASN A 422 15.38 14.10 13.57
C ASN A 422 15.04 15.20 12.56
N TYR A 423 13.81 15.23 12.08
CA TYR A 423 13.33 16.30 11.20
C TYR A 423 11.83 16.49 11.29
N THR A 424 11.39 17.67 10.87
CA THR A 424 9.99 17.95 10.54
C THR A 424 9.85 18.26 9.06
N ARG A 425 8.72 17.90 8.46
CA ARG A 425 8.42 18.11 7.05
C ARG A 425 6.95 18.47 6.88
N SER A 426 6.67 19.45 6.03
CA SER A 426 5.33 19.83 5.63
C SER A 426 5.23 19.83 4.12
N ILE A 427 4.18 19.21 3.59
CA ILE A 427 3.88 19.19 2.15
C ILE A 427 2.47 19.74 1.93
N GLY A 428 2.35 20.78 1.12
CA GLY A 428 1.08 21.26 0.59
C GLY A 428 0.95 20.86 -0.88
N LEU A 429 -0.15 20.25 -1.27
CA LEU A 429 -0.38 19.76 -2.64
C LEU A 429 -1.77 20.21 -3.13
N LEU A 430 -1.82 20.74 -4.33
CA LEU A 430 -3.05 20.97 -5.09
C LEU A 430 -3.04 20.08 -6.33
N THR A 431 -4.08 19.25 -6.50
CA THR A 431 -4.17 18.29 -7.59
C THR A 431 -5.45 18.50 -8.38
N LEU A 432 -5.33 18.53 -9.70
CA LEU A 432 -6.46 18.53 -10.63
C LEU A 432 -6.46 17.22 -11.41
N ARG A 433 -7.55 16.45 -11.27
CA ARG A 433 -7.76 15.19 -11.97
C ARG A 433 -8.73 15.35 -13.11
N PHE A 434 -8.38 14.78 -14.24
CA PHE A 434 -9.26 14.56 -15.39
C PHE A 434 -9.42 13.04 -15.64
N GLY A 435 -10.63 12.61 -15.97
CA GLY A 435 -10.95 11.24 -16.37
C GLY A 435 -11.95 11.21 -17.52
N LEU A 436 -11.77 10.27 -18.45
CA LEU A 436 -12.64 10.04 -19.62
C LEU A 436 -13.44 8.76 -19.46
#